data_08a1fe04e66e2997cfde91d42444c5da
#
_entry.id   08a1fe04e66e2997cfde91d42444c5da
#
_cell.length_a   1.000
_cell.length_b   1.000
_cell.length_c   1.000
_cell.angle_alpha   90.00
_cell.angle_beta   90.00
_cell.angle_gamma   90.00
#
_symmetry.space_group_name_H-M   'P 1'
#
loop_
_entity.id
_entity.type
_entity.pdbx_description
1 polymer ?
#
loop_
_entity_poly.entity_id
_entity_poly.type
_entity_poly.pdbx_seq_one_letter_code
_entity_poly.pdbx_strand_id
1 'polypeptide(L)'
;MRQENVTTYVRFRGDLSFKDSPFNEIDALIFTLLSYIDFKGIASYEGSITLREASEKVIALESGDPIEGHRKSAPHELELLDLAGHSKRFGDTEITYFVDELDKKEVRQFCAMHFVFERNKSFVAFRGTDDTLVGWKENFQMLYAKNVAGQIRAAEYLSETCKNDLKHLFVKYYVGGHSKGGNLAIYGVLHCDESAIKKMVKIYSFDGPGFEQPFEEMPRYQEIKDKLMTYTPKFSAFGFCLDHVRLDHTVDSFNNGLYQHDGYSWIVDGTHFKDAVRDEESKRVEANFKEWVHSIPIDHRESFVNALFDVLEESGCNSVSDFLNLNMSGVITVIKNMINIPSEERDLIIHIILFIINEDRKSKQTVDSRIVEKVENFKENLALENLKNVFNTKTDKTEKAKS
;
A
#
# COMPACT_ATOMS: atom_id res chain seq x y z
N MET A 1 4.52 19.65 -22.89
CA MET A 1 5.31 20.08 -21.73
C MET A 1 5.79 18.82 -21.03
N ARG A 2 7.04 18.77 -20.61
CA ARG A 2 7.57 17.64 -19.83
C ARG A 2 6.87 17.70 -18.47
N GLN A 3 6.20 16.64 -18.07
CA GLN A 3 5.51 16.58 -16.77
C GLN A 3 6.59 16.48 -15.68
N GLU A 4 6.53 17.37 -14.69
CA GLU A 4 7.47 17.36 -13.57
C GLU A 4 6.93 16.42 -12.48
N ASN A 5 7.78 15.52 -12.00
CA ASN A 5 7.49 14.54 -10.95
C ASN A 5 8.69 14.43 -10.00
N VAL A 6 8.64 13.47 -9.06
CA VAL A 6 9.72 13.25 -8.08
C VAL A 6 11.09 13.02 -8.75
N THR A 7 11.15 12.29 -9.87
CA THR A 7 12.40 12.05 -10.59
C THR A 7 12.96 13.33 -11.21
N THR A 8 12.10 14.14 -11.83
CA THR A 8 12.50 15.45 -12.35
C THR A 8 12.88 16.42 -11.24
N TYR A 9 12.21 16.38 -10.09
CA TYR A 9 12.58 17.16 -8.91
C TYR A 9 14.04 16.87 -8.50
N VAL A 10 14.42 15.60 -8.37
CA VAL A 10 15.80 15.24 -8.02
C VAL A 10 16.80 15.75 -9.07
N ARG A 11 16.47 15.70 -10.36
CA ARG A 11 17.33 16.21 -11.44
C ARG A 11 17.57 17.73 -11.33
N PHE A 12 16.57 18.52 -10.92
CA PHE A 12 16.63 19.97 -10.86
C PHE A 12 17.00 20.53 -9.48
N ARG A 13 16.70 19.80 -8.40
CA ARG A 13 16.90 20.24 -7.02
C ARG A 13 17.93 19.44 -6.25
N GLY A 14 18.41 18.34 -6.84
CA GLY A 14 19.42 17.47 -6.22
C GLY A 14 20.78 18.14 -5.98
N ASP A 15 21.03 19.30 -6.57
CA ASP A 15 22.22 20.14 -6.35
C ASP A 15 22.14 21.00 -5.08
N LEU A 16 20.95 21.14 -4.47
CA LEU A 16 20.72 21.93 -3.26
C LEU A 16 20.70 21.03 -2.02
N SER A 17 21.57 21.31 -1.06
CA SER A 17 21.52 20.59 0.23
C SER A 17 20.25 20.96 1.03
N PHE A 18 19.93 20.20 2.08
CA PHE A 18 18.82 20.52 3.01
C PHE A 18 19.05 21.82 3.79
N LYS A 19 20.28 22.33 3.83
CA LYS A 19 20.61 23.67 4.37
C LYS A 19 20.28 24.78 3.39
N ASP A 20 20.52 24.55 2.09
CA ASP A 20 20.24 25.51 1.02
C ASP A 20 18.74 25.62 0.71
N SER A 21 18.03 24.48 0.79
CA SER A 21 16.59 24.38 0.60
C SER A 21 16.04 23.43 1.66
N PRO A 22 15.24 23.89 2.65
CA PRO A 22 14.73 23.06 3.72
C PRO A 22 13.95 21.85 3.23
N PHE A 23 13.91 20.79 4.06
CA PHE A 23 13.12 19.58 3.82
C PHE A 23 11.64 19.92 3.58
N ASN A 24 11.03 19.31 2.56
CA ASN A 24 9.66 19.56 2.12
C ASN A 24 8.91 18.24 1.82
N GLU A 25 7.66 18.35 1.37
CA GLU A 25 6.78 17.22 1.11
C GLU A 25 7.24 16.33 -0.05
N ILE A 26 7.95 16.91 -1.05
CA ILE A 26 8.50 16.14 -2.18
C ILE A 26 9.63 15.24 -1.69
N ASP A 27 10.49 15.77 -0.80
CA ASP A 27 11.54 14.98 -0.16
C ASP A 27 10.95 13.83 0.68
N ALA A 28 9.84 14.10 1.38
CA ALA A 28 9.13 13.10 2.17
C ALA A 28 8.59 11.99 1.28
N LEU A 29 8.00 12.32 0.12
CA LEU A 29 7.55 11.31 -0.85
C LEU A 29 8.73 10.54 -1.44
N ILE A 30 9.85 11.21 -1.76
CA ILE A 30 11.05 10.54 -2.29
C ILE A 30 11.58 9.52 -1.29
N PHE A 31 11.77 9.86 -0.01
CA PHE A 31 12.19 8.88 1.00
C PHE A 31 11.18 7.75 1.16
N THR A 32 9.89 8.05 1.07
CA THR A 32 8.84 7.05 1.11
C THR A 32 8.93 6.09 -0.08
N LEU A 33 9.12 6.59 -1.30
CA LEU A 33 9.26 5.75 -2.50
C LEU A 33 10.57 4.93 -2.49
N LEU A 34 11.66 5.50 -1.98
CA LEU A 34 12.92 4.77 -1.80
C LEU A 34 12.79 3.60 -0.80
N SER A 35 11.81 3.62 0.11
CA SER A 35 11.56 2.48 1.01
C SER A 35 11.05 1.23 0.30
N TYR A 36 10.62 1.33 -0.96
CA TYR A 36 10.23 0.17 -1.77
C TYR A 36 11.42 -0.57 -2.39
N ILE A 37 12.61 0.03 -2.40
CA ILE A 37 13.84 -0.64 -2.85
C ILE A 37 14.18 -1.79 -1.87
N ASP A 38 14.59 -2.92 -2.41
CA ASP A 38 15.07 -4.04 -1.60
C ASP A 38 16.51 -3.83 -1.14
N PHE A 39 16.67 -3.40 0.11
CA PHE A 39 17.98 -3.20 0.73
C PHE A 39 18.45 -4.41 1.54
N LYS A 40 17.84 -5.60 1.41
CA LYS A 40 18.29 -6.82 2.09
C LYS A 40 19.73 -7.13 1.75
N GLY A 41 20.53 -7.43 2.79
CA GLY A 41 21.97 -7.67 2.62
C GLY A 41 22.81 -6.43 2.35
N ILE A 42 22.21 -5.25 2.20
CA ILE A 42 22.86 -3.95 1.94
C ILE A 42 22.75 -3.03 3.15
N ALA A 43 21.55 -2.83 3.66
CA ALA A 43 21.28 -2.09 4.90
C ALA A 43 20.95 -3.06 6.06
N SER A 44 21.11 -2.61 7.30
CA SER A 44 20.83 -3.42 8.50
C SER A 44 20.24 -2.59 9.64
N TYR A 45 19.71 -3.26 10.65
CA TYR A 45 19.15 -2.60 11.84
C TYR A 45 20.23 -1.90 12.68
N GLU A 46 21.37 -2.56 12.89
CA GLU A 46 22.44 -2.06 13.75
C GLU A 46 23.47 -1.16 13.03
N GLY A 47 23.45 -1.19 11.68
CA GLY A 47 24.43 -0.48 10.85
C GLY A 47 23.91 0.82 10.28
N SER A 48 24.82 1.52 9.60
CA SER A 48 24.55 2.72 8.81
C SER A 48 25.23 2.58 7.45
N ILE A 49 24.55 2.96 6.38
CA ILE A 49 25.10 3.05 5.03
C ILE A 49 24.54 4.31 4.37
N THR A 50 25.38 5.04 3.61
CA THR A 50 24.90 6.21 2.86
C THR A 50 24.00 5.77 1.71
N LEU A 51 23.03 6.62 1.32
CA LEU A 51 22.18 6.34 0.17
C LEU A 51 23.01 6.19 -1.12
N ARG A 52 24.13 6.91 -1.24
CA ARG A 52 25.10 6.78 -2.33
C ARG A 52 25.65 5.36 -2.41
N GLU A 53 26.27 4.89 -1.33
CA GLU A 53 26.83 3.52 -1.27
C GLU A 53 25.76 2.44 -1.44
N ALA A 54 24.56 2.66 -0.87
CA ALA A 54 23.46 1.73 -1.00
C ALA A 54 22.96 1.67 -2.45
N SER A 55 22.83 2.83 -3.14
CA SER A 55 22.41 2.88 -4.55
C SER A 55 23.39 2.16 -5.47
N GLU A 56 24.70 2.38 -5.30
CA GLU A 56 25.75 1.68 -6.07
C GLU A 56 25.66 0.17 -5.89
N LYS A 57 25.46 -0.31 -4.65
CA LYS A 57 25.33 -1.74 -4.35
C LYS A 57 24.06 -2.35 -4.93
N VAL A 58 22.89 -1.68 -4.81
CA VAL A 58 21.64 -2.18 -5.39
C VAL A 58 21.75 -2.27 -6.91
N ILE A 59 22.24 -1.21 -7.57
CA ILE A 59 22.37 -1.17 -9.04
C ILE A 59 23.34 -2.27 -9.52
N ALA A 60 24.46 -2.47 -8.84
CA ALA A 60 25.41 -3.53 -9.16
C ALA A 60 24.76 -4.93 -9.00
N LEU A 61 24.01 -5.14 -7.92
CA LEU A 61 23.33 -6.39 -7.62
C LEU A 61 22.25 -6.70 -8.68
N GLU A 62 21.43 -5.73 -9.05
CA GLU A 62 20.33 -5.91 -10.01
C GLU A 62 20.79 -5.96 -11.48
N SER A 63 22.03 -5.54 -11.76
CA SER A 63 22.67 -5.68 -13.07
C SER A 63 23.25 -7.10 -13.31
N GLY A 64 23.33 -7.93 -12.24
CA GLY A 64 23.80 -9.31 -12.28
C GLY A 64 22.69 -10.33 -12.53
N ASP A 65 23.03 -11.60 -12.28
CA ASP A 65 22.05 -12.69 -12.32
C ASP A 65 21.00 -12.52 -11.21
N PRO A 66 19.77 -12.98 -11.44
CA PRO A 66 18.72 -12.93 -10.43
C PRO A 66 19.14 -13.63 -9.12
N ILE A 67 18.94 -12.96 -7.99
CA ILE A 67 19.25 -13.51 -6.67
C ILE A 67 17.94 -14.01 -6.05
N GLU A 68 17.97 -15.25 -5.56
CA GLU A 68 16.81 -15.84 -4.89
C GLU A 68 16.40 -15.01 -3.66
N GLY A 69 15.10 -14.69 -3.58
CA GLY A 69 14.55 -13.91 -2.48
C GLY A 69 14.78 -12.39 -2.57
N HIS A 70 15.47 -11.89 -3.60
CA HIS A 70 15.60 -10.46 -3.86
C HIS A 70 14.48 -9.96 -4.79
N ARG A 71 13.77 -8.90 -4.35
CA ARG A 71 12.76 -8.23 -5.17
C ARG A 71 13.45 -7.32 -6.19
N LYS A 72 13.28 -7.63 -7.46
CA LYS A 72 13.80 -6.77 -8.52
C LYS A 72 13.03 -5.45 -8.58
N SER A 73 13.75 -4.34 -8.59
CA SER A 73 13.18 -3.00 -8.71
C SER A 73 12.69 -2.72 -10.12
N ALA A 74 11.61 -1.93 -10.23
CA ALA A 74 11.17 -1.43 -11.52
C ALA A 74 12.15 -0.38 -12.08
N PRO A 75 12.21 -0.17 -13.42
CA PRO A 75 13.15 0.79 -14.01
C PRO A 75 13.05 2.21 -13.44
N HIS A 76 11.86 2.70 -13.14
CA HIS A 76 11.65 4.03 -12.56
C HIS A 76 12.08 4.13 -11.08
N GLU A 77 12.00 3.02 -10.34
CA GLU A 77 12.49 2.91 -8.97
C GLU A 77 14.04 3.02 -8.96
N LEU A 78 14.71 2.26 -9.85
CA LEU A 78 16.16 2.34 -10.01
C LEU A 78 16.62 3.71 -10.49
N GLU A 79 15.88 4.35 -11.40
CA GLU A 79 16.18 5.71 -11.86
C GLU A 79 16.13 6.71 -10.70
N LEU A 80 15.10 6.65 -9.84
CA LEU A 80 14.99 7.52 -8.67
C LEU A 80 16.13 7.24 -7.68
N LEU A 81 16.44 5.97 -7.42
CA LEU A 81 17.50 5.56 -6.52
C LEU A 81 18.87 6.08 -7.00
N ASP A 82 19.18 5.90 -8.28
CA ASP A 82 20.44 6.35 -8.88
C ASP A 82 20.59 7.89 -8.78
N LEU A 83 19.57 8.61 -9.21
CA LEU A 83 19.56 10.07 -9.14
C LEU A 83 19.66 10.59 -7.71
N ALA A 84 18.93 10.02 -6.77
CA ALA A 84 18.99 10.43 -5.36
C ALA A 84 20.36 10.09 -4.75
N GLY A 85 20.88 8.89 -4.97
CA GLY A 85 22.18 8.45 -4.47
C GLY A 85 23.34 9.32 -4.94
N HIS A 86 23.30 9.81 -6.18
CA HIS A 86 24.36 10.66 -6.75
C HIS A 86 24.09 12.16 -6.57
N SER A 87 22.97 12.56 -5.97
CA SER A 87 22.69 13.97 -5.69
C SER A 87 23.45 14.51 -4.47
N LYS A 88 23.67 15.82 -4.43
CA LYS A 88 24.16 16.52 -3.22
C LYS A 88 23.11 16.53 -2.12
N ARG A 89 21.81 16.49 -2.50
CA ARG A 89 20.70 16.58 -1.56
C ARG A 89 20.52 15.30 -0.75
N PHE A 90 20.52 14.15 -1.41
CA PHE A 90 20.16 12.89 -0.81
C PHE A 90 21.33 11.92 -0.62
N GLY A 91 22.42 12.04 -1.40
CA GLY A 91 23.47 11.04 -1.48
C GLY A 91 24.16 10.73 -0.14
N ASP A 92 24.36 11.73 0.71
CA ASP A 92 25.00 11.58 2.02
C ASP A 92 23.97 11.25 3.14
N THR A 93 22.71 11.04 2.80
CA THR A 93 21.69 10.56 3.76
C THR A 93 22.03 9.14 4.20
N GLU A 94 22.02 8.89 5.51
CA GLU A 94 22.29 7.56 6.06
C GLU A 94 21.00 6.76 6.20
N ILE A 95 21.02 5.50 5.72
CA ILE A 95 19.98 4.49 5.97
C ILE A 95 20.38 3.74 7.24
N THR A 96 19.50 3.74 8.25
CA THR A 96 19.69 3.05 9.52
C THR A 96 18.41 2.34 9.96
N TYR A 97 18.50 1.44 10.94
CA TYR A 97 17.36 0.72 11.51
C TYR A 97 16.53 -0.02 10.46
N PHE A 98 17.14 -0.47 9.37
CA PHE A 98 16.43 -1.19 8.31
C PHE A 98 15.87 -2.51 8.82
N VAL A 99 14.57 -2.73 8.61
CA VAL A 99 13.88 -3.99 8.82
C VAL A 99 13.03 -4.33 7.60
N ASP A 100 12.96 -5.60 7.25
CA ASP A 100 12.08 -6.13 6.22
C ASP A 100 11.61 -7.53 6.66
N GLU A 101 10.37 -7.59 7.17
CA GLU A 101 9.77 -8.75 7.83
C GLU A 101 8.59 -9.27 7.00
N LEU A 102 8.57 -10.57 6.73
CA LEU A 102 7.44 -11.27 6.13
C LEU A 102 7.07 -12.46 7.01
N ASP A 103 5.94 -12.40 7.68
CA ASP A 103 5.42 -13.45 8.54
C ASP A 103 4.06 -13.93 8.04
N LYS A 104 4.04 -15.13 7.44
CA LYS A 104 2.80 -15.73 6.91
C LYS A 104 1.80 -16.12 8.01
N LYS A 105 2.30 -16.48 9.21
CA LYS A 105 1.46 -16.94 10.31
C LYS A 105 0.70 -15.78 10.94
N GLU A 106 1.40 -14.66 11.20
CA GLU A 106 0.82 -13.45 11.77
C GLU A 106 0.18 -12.56 10.69
N VAL A 107 0.23 -12.97 9.41
CA VAL A 107 -0.22 -12.18 8.25
C VAL A 107 0.39 -10.78 8.30
N ARG A 108 1.73 -10.70 8.44
CA ARG A 108 2.46 -9.44 8.54
C ARG A 108 3.46 -9.28 7.40
N GLN A 109 3.32 -8.21 6.64
CA GLN A 109 4.34 -7.70 5.74
C GLN A 109 4.72 -6.31 6.23
N PHE A 110 5.94 -6.18 6.73
CA PHE A 110 6.42 -4.94 7.36
C PHE A 110 7.81 -4.59 6.90
N CYS A 111 8.00 -3.36 6.43
CA CYS A 111 9.33 -2.84 6.16
C CYS A 111 9.39 -1.37 6.60
N ALA A 112 10.47 -1.03 7.30
CA ALA A 112 10.73 0.33 7.76
C ALA A 112 12.22 0.61 7.82
N MET A 113 12.57 1.89 7.71
CA MET A 113 13.93 2.37 7.82
C MET A 113 13.96 3.86 8.18
N HIS A 114 15.08 4.31 8.69
CA HIS A 114 15.36 5.72 8.89
C HIS A 114 16.26 6.25 7.77
N PHE A 115 15.93 7.40 7.24
CA PHE A 115 16.78 8.24 6.40
C PHE A 115 17.26 9.43 7.22
N VAL A 116 18.50 9.37 7.74
CA VAL A 116 19.11 10.44 8.52
C VAL A 116 19.72 11.44 7.55
N PHE A 117 19.00 12.52 7.25
CA PHE A 117 19.38 13.51 6.22
C PHE A 117 20.08 14.75 6.76
N GLU A 118 20.03 14.97 8.07
CA GLU A 118 20.83 15.94 8.81
C GLU A 118 21.16 15.36 10.17
N ARG A 119 22.25 15.82 10.80
CA ARG A 119 22.75 15.30 12.08
C ARG A 119 21.66 15.07 13.15
N ASN A 120 20.62 15.89 13.15
CA ASN A 120 19.55 15.87 14.15
C ASN A 120 18.16 15.74 13.54
N LYS A 121 18.06 15.29 12.28
CA LYS A 121 16.79 15.09 11.59
C LYS A 121 16.79 13.76 10.85
N SER A 122 15.77 12.99 11.06
CA SER A 122 15.56 11.71 10.42
C SER A 122 14.14 11.61 9.87
N PHE A 123 14.00 11.02 8.69
CA PHE A 123 12.72 10.61 8.14
C PHE A 123 12.57 9.09 8.35
N VAL A 124 11.52 8.70 9.06
CA VAL A 124 11.16 7.29 9.25
C VAL A 124 10.17 6.91 8.16
N ALA A 125 10.61 6.06 7.24
CA ALA A 125 9.79 5.58 6.15
C ALA A 125 9.18 4.22 6.48
N PHE A 126 7.86 4.10 6.32
CA PHE A 126 7.13 2.83 6.31
C PHE A 126 6.78 2.47 4.88
N ARG A 127 7.27 1.32 4.41
CA ARG A 127 6.91 0.78 3.09
C ARG A 127 5.44 0.37 3.08
N GLY A 128 4.77 0.66 1.98
CA GLY A 128 3.43 0.17 1.71
C GLY A 128 3.41 -1.32 1.38
N THR A 129 2.28 -1.76 0.82
CA THR A 129 2.13 -3.16 0.41
C THR A 129 3.07 -3.47 -0.74
N ASP A 130 3.79 -4.58 -0.62
CA ASP A 130 4.51 -5.19 -1.74
C ASP A 130 3.56 -6.10 -2.56
N ASP A 131 4.11 -6.84 -3.53
CA ASP A 131 3.32 -7.72 -4.39
C ASP A 131 2.90 -9.04 -3.69
N THR A 132 3.34 -9.31 -2.45
CA THR A 132 3.06 -10.57 -1.74
C THR A 132 1.59 -10.71 -1.36
N LEU A 133 1.05 -11.94 -1.45
CA LEU A 133 -0.31 -12.22 -0.97
C LEU A 133 -0.46 -11.92 0.52
N VAL A 134 0.60 -12.10 1.32
CA VAL A 134 0.59 -11.75 2.76
C VAL A 134 0.32 -10.27 2.97
N GLY A 135 1.01 -9.40 2.23
CA GLY A 135 0.81 -7.96 2.32
C GLY A 135 -0.59 -7.53 1.89
N TRP A 136 -1.12 -8.14 0.84
CA TRP A 136 -2.48 -7.88 0.37
C TRP A 136 -3.54 -8.41 1.35
N LYS A 137 -3.34 -9.63 1.92
CA LYS A 137 -4.24 -10.18 2.96
C LYS A 137 -4.28 -9.26 4.18
N GLU A 138 -3.13 -8.75 4.63
CA GLU A 138 -3.05 -7.79 5.72
C GLU A 138 -3.84 -6.49 5.43
N ASN A 139 -3.78 -5.97 4.19
CA ASN A 139 -4.60 -4.82 3.81
C ASN A 139 -6.09 -5.09 3.91
N PHE A 140 -6.53 -6.26 3.43
CA PHE A 140 -7.93 -6.65 3.51
C PHE A 140 -8.38 -6.89 4.97
N GLN A 141 -7.47 -7.33 5.86
CA GLN A 141 -7.77 -7.44 7.29
C GLN A 141 -8.16 -6.08 7.92
N MET A 142 -7.64 -4.96 7.40
CA MET A 142 -8.05 -3.63 7.87
C MET A 142 -9.56 -3.36 7.73
N LEU A 143 -10.28 -4.10 6.88
CA LEU A 143 -11.72 -3.95 6.70
C LEU A 143 -12.55 -4.51 7.87
N TYR A 144 -11.95 -5.32 8.76
CA TYR A 144 -12.68 -5.95 9.87
C TYR A 144 -11.88 -6.03 11.18
N ALA A 145 -10.55 -6.06 11.11
CA ALA A 145 -9.72 -6.14 12.29
C ALA A 145 -9.52 -4.76 12.92
N LYS A 146 -9.67 -4.69 14.23
CA LYS A 146 -9.39 -3.45 14.98
C LYS A 146 -7.96 -2.94 14.75
N ASN A 147 -7.00 -3.85 14.67
CA ASN A 147 -5.60 -3.59 14.36
C ASN A 147 -5.06 -4.73 13.51
N VAL A 148 -4.15 -4.43 12.59
CA VAL A 148 -3.39 -5.44 11.86
C VAL A 148 -1.97 -5.55 12.41
N ALA A 149 -1.29 -6.66 12.16
CA ALA A 149 0.02 -6.95 12.74
C ALA A 149 1.08 -5.89 12.38
N GLY A 150 1.06 -5.36 11.15
CA GLY A 150 1.95 -4.29 10.73
C GLY A 150 1.73 -2.97 11.45
N GLN A 151 0.47 -2.65 11.83
CA GLN A 151 0.18 -1.45 12.64
C GLN A 151 0.81 -1.56 14.04
N ILE A 152 0.64 -2.70 14.70
CA ILE A 152 1.25 -2.95 16.02
C ILE A 152 2.77 -2.85 15.90
N ARG A 153 3.35 -3.51 14.88
CA ARG A 153 4.80 -3.48 14.63
C ARG A 153 5.32 -2.07 14.35
N ALA A 154 4.55 -1.22 13.68
CA ALA A 154 4.92 0.18 13.44
C ALA A 154 5.04 0.99 14.75
N ALA A 155 4.12 0.79 15.69
CA ALA A 155 4.17 1.44 17.00
C ALA A 155 5.39 0.97 17.83
N GLU A 156 5.65 -0.34 17.82
CA GLU A 156 6.85 -0.92 18.47
C GLU A 156 8.13 -0.37 17.84
N TYR A 157 8.21 -0.37 16.51
CA TYR A 157 9.38 0.13 15.78
C TYR A 157 9.70 1.58 16.12
N LEU A 158 8.70 2.47 16.15
CA LEU A 158 8.92 3.87 16.56
C LEU A 158 9.33 3.98 18.03
N SER A 159 8.75 3.18 18.91
CA SER A 159 9.15 3.14 20.33
C SER A 159 10.58 2.66 20.51
N GLU A 160 11.03 1.69 19.70
CA GLU A 160 12.38 1.14 19.73
C GLU A 160 13.43 2.11 19.16
N THR A 161 13.11 2.79 18.05
CA THR A 161 14.10 3.54 17.25
C THR A 161 14.09 5.04 17.51
N CYS A 162 12.99 5.61 18.04
CA CYS A 162 12.86 7.03 18.36
C CYS A 162 13.02 7.32 19.86
N LYS A 163 13.77 6.50 20.59
CA LYS A 163 13.96 6.57 22.05
C LYS A 163 14.43 7.94 22.52
N ASN A 164 14.16 8.22 23.80
CA ASN A 164 14.70 9.40 24.48
C ASN A 164 15.95 9.03 25.28
N ASP A 165 17.00 8.59 24.59
CA ASP A 165 18.32 8.30 25.16
C ASP A 165 19.35 9.35 24.72
N LEU A 166 20.59 9.23 25.21
CA LEU A 166 21.66 10.19 24.92
C LEU A 166 21.99 10.30 23.42
N LYS A 167 21.86 9.20 22.67
CA LYS A 167 22.14 9.16 21.22
C LYS A 167 21.08 9.96 20.44
N HIS A 168 19.84 9.93 20.88
CA HIS A 168 18.69 10.49 20.17
C HIS A 168 18.13 11.77 20.81
N LEU A 169 18.77 12.32 21.85
CA LEU A 169 18.24 13.41 22.69
C LEU A 169 17.75 14.63 21.87
N PHE A 170 18.47 15.00 20.83
CA PHE A 170 18.16 16.17 20.01
C PHE A 170 17.61 15.82 18.62
N VAL A 171 17.36 14.55 18.34
CA VAL A 171 16.86 14.13 17.03
C VAL A 171 15.37 14.46 16.91
N LYS A 172 15.01 15.07 15.79
CA LYS A 172 13.64 15.34 15.35
C LYS A 172 13.28 14.37 14.25
N TYR A 173 12.09 13.77 14.35
CA TYR A 173 11.63 12.77 13.40
C TYR A 173 10.51 13.31 12.54
N TYR A 174 10.63 13.08 11.24
CA TYR A 174 9.57 13.10 10.28
C TYR A 174 9.20 11.65 10.03
N VAL A 175 7.92 11.35 9.93
CA VAL A 175 7.44 9.97 9.74
C VAL A 175 6.53 9.96 8.53
N GLY A 176 6.60 8.93 7.69
CA GLY A 176 5.68 8.87 6.56
C GLY A 176 5.69 7.53 5.84
N GLY A 177 4.72 7.40 4.94
CA GLY A 177 4.57 6.23 4.10
C GLY A 177 3.55 6.46 3.00
N HIS A 178 3.59 5.62 1.98
CA HIS A 178 2.67 5.58 0.85
C HIS A 178 1.77 4.36 0.96
N SER A 179 0.52 4.48 0.56
CA SER A 179 -0.43 3.37 0.62
C SER A 179 -0.58 2.82 2.06
N LYS A 180 -0.50 1.52 2.29
CA LYS A 180 -0.47 0.92 3.64
C LYS A 180 0.55 1.61 4.55
N GLY A 181 1.73 1.99 4.03
CA GLY A 181 2.76 2.69 4.80
C GLY A 181 2.29 4.03 5.39
N GLY A 182 1.39 4.74 4.72
CA GLY A 182 0.76 5.96 5.23
C GLY A 182 -0.12 5.69 6.47
N ASN A 183 -0.91 4.62 6.42
CA ASN A 183 -1.69 4.15 7.56
C ASN A 183 -0.78 3.70 8.73
N LEU A 184 0.28 2.92 8.42
CA LEU A 184 1.26 2.49 9.43
C LEU A 184 1.96 3.68 10.10
N ALA A 185 2.30 4.73 9.35
CA ALA A 185 2.94 5.93 9.87
C ALA A 185 2.03 6.64 10.90
N ILE A 186 0.76 6.82 10.57
CA ILE A 186 -0.21 7.46 11.46
C ILE A 186 -0.46 6.58 12.70
N TYR A 187 -0.78 5.29 12.50
CA TYR A 187 -1.03 4.36 13.59
C TYR A 187 0.18 4.25 14.52
N GLY A 188 1.37 4.08 13.95
CA GLY A 188 2.61 3.98 14.69
C GLY A 188 2.84 5.18 15.61
N VAL A 189 2.63 6.40 15.10
CA VAL A 189 2.80 7.62 15.94
C VAL A 189 1.73 7.73 17.01
N LEU A 190 0.48 7.36 16.73
CA LEU A 190 -0.60 7.39 17.73
C LEU A 190 -0.34 6.41 18.89
N HIS A 191 0.33 5.29 18.64
CA HIS A 191 0.46 4.19 19.61
C HIS A 191 1.89 3.96 20.11
N CYS A 192 2.90 4.71 19.61
CA CYS A 192 4.26 4.63 20.15
C CYS A 192 4.39 5.26 21.55
N ASP A 193 5.53 5.08 22.17
CA ASP A 193 5.86 5.65 23.48
C ASP A 193 5.71 7.18 23.49
N GLU A 194 5.27 7.74 24.62
CA GLU A 194 5.10 9.19 24.81
C GLU A 194 6.38 9.98 24.54
N SER A 195 7.52 9.41 24.84
CA SER A 195 8.83 10.02 24.61
C SER A 195 9.17 10.13 23.12
N ALA A 196 8.68 9.19 22.30
CA ALA A 196 8.86 9.19 20.84
C ALA A 196 7.95 10.22 20.17
N ILE A 197 6.65 10.25 20.51
CA ILE A 197 5.69 11.18 19.88
C ILE A 197 6.06 12.67 20.09
N LYS A 198 6.67 13.00 21.23
CA LYS A 198 7.14 14.37 21.50
C LYS A 198 8.25 14.85 20.56
N LYS A 199 8.95 13.93 19.92
CA LYS A 199 10.01 14.22 18.95
C LYS A 199 9.52 14.28 17.50
N MET A 200 8.27 13.88 17.25
CA MET A 200 7.68 13.90 15.91
C MET A 200 7.37 15.33 15.49
N VAL A 201 7.89 15.73 14.33
CA VAL A 201 7.72 17.08 13.77
C VAL A 201 6.56 17.11 12.78
N LYS A 202 6.55 16.15 11.86
CA LYS A 202 5.53 15.99 10.81
C LYS A 202 5.29 14.52 10.54
N ILE A 203 4.05 14.20 10.16
CA ILE A 203 3.60 12.87 9.79
C ILE A 203 2.98 12.98 8.40
N TYR A 204 3.50 12.21 7.44
CA TYR A 204 3.07 12.24 6.05
C TYR A 204 2.34 10.96 5.69
N SER A 205 1.12 11.08 5.18
CA SER A 205 0.41 9.96 4.57
C SER A 205 0.17 10.28 3.10
N PHE A 206 0.78 9.50 2.22
CA PHE A 206 0.62 9.60 0.78
C PHE A 206 -0.33 8.50 0.31
N ASP A 207 -1.58 8.88 0.06
CA ASP A 207 -2.68 8.02 -0.39
C ASP A 207 -2.87 6.74 0.47
N GLY A 208 -2.68 6.90 1.78
CA GLY A 208 -2.87 5.81 2.75
C GLY A 208 -4.34 5.59 3.08
N PRO A 209 -4.78 4.34 3.31
CA PRO A 209 -6.13 4.03 3.75
C PRO A 209 -6.41 4.62 5.15
N GLY A 210 -7.69 4.86 5.42
CA GLY A 210 -8.17 5.32 6.73
C GLY A 210 -8.14 4.23 7.80
N PHE A 211 -9.03 4.35 8.78
CA PHE A 211 -9.15 3.44 9.91
C PHE A 211 -10.59 2.91 10.02
N GLU A 212 -10.78 1.78 10.70
CA GLU A 212 -12.12 1.19 10.91
C GLU A 212 -12.97 2.08 11.85
N GLN A 213 -12.34 2.79 12.78
CA GLN A 213 -13.00 3.74 13.68
C GLN A 213 -12.74 5.19 13.25
N PRO A 214 -13.63 6.14 13.59
CA PRO A 214 -13.42 7.55 13.32
C PRO A 214 -12.07 8.03 13.84
N PHE A 215 -11.27 8.65 12.98
CA PHE A 215 -9.90 9.03 13.32
C PHE A 215 -9.82 10.02 14.48
N GLU A 216 -10.80 10.94 14.58
CA GLU A 216 -10.88 11.94 15.63
C GLU A 216 -11.12 11.34 17.03
N GLU A 217 -11.64 10.12 17.09
CA GLU A 217 -11.91 9.38 18.32
C GLU A 217 -10.68 8.54 18.76
N MET A 218 -9.65 8.44 17.93
CA MET A 218 -8.45 7.68 18.27
C MET A 218 -7.69 8.33 19.42
N PRO A 219 -7.11 7.51 20.32
CA PRO A 219 -6.26 8.02 21.39
C PRO A 219 -5.15 8.91 20.84
N ARG A 220 -4.89 10.03 21.54
CA ARG A 220 -3.79 10.96 21.22
C ARG A 220 -3.93 11.71 19.88
N TYR A 221 -5.08 11.64 19.20
CA TYR A 221 -5.35 12.41 17.99
C TYR A 221 -4.99 13.89 18.17
N GLN A 222 -5.37 14.50 19.31
CA GLN A 222 -5.11 15.92 19.59
C GLN A 222 -3.61 16.26 19.64
N GLU A 223 -2.72 15.30 19.91
CA GLU A 223 -1.27 15.51 19.96
C GLU A 223 -0.64 15.55 18.55
N ILE A 224 -1.29 14.94 17.57
CA ILE A 224 -0.73 14.79 16.21
C ILE A 224 -1.45 15.56 15.12
N LYS A 225 -2.68 16.00 15.33
CA LYS A 225 -3.54 16.60 14.29
C LYS A 225 -2.89 17.78 13.53
N ASP A 226 -2.09 18.60 14.23
CA ASP A 226 -1.41 19.77 13.63
C ASP A 226 -0.07 19.40 12.97
N LYS A 227 0.40 18.15 13.17
CA LYS A 227 1.60 17.60 12.57
C LYS A 227 1.30 16.72 11.36
N LEU A 228 0.05 16.31 11.21
CA LEU A 228 -0.38 15.41 10.14
C LEU A 228 -0.54 16.16 8.83
N MET A 229 -0.03 15.55 7.77
CA MET A 229 -0.14 16.01 6.38
C MET A 229 -0.59 14.84 5.51
N THR A 230 -1.77 14.94 4.93
CA THR A 230 -2.34 13.89 4.07
C THR A 230 -2.41 14.38 2.62
N TYR A 231 -1.93 13.56 1.73
CA TYR A 231 -1.90 13.82 0.29
C TYR A 231 -2.62 12.69 -0.42
N THR A 232 -3.60 13.01 -1.25
CA THR A 232 -4.34 12.05 -2.06
C THR A 232 -4.47 12.55 -3.49
N PRO A 233 -4.37 11.68 -4.51
CA PRO A 233 -4.59 12.11 -5.89
C PRO A 233 -6.08 12.44 -6.13
N LYS A 234 -6.38 13.06 -7.26
CA LYS A 234 -7.77 13.41 -7.66
C LYS A 234 -8.69 12.20 -7.65
N PHE A 235 -8.17 11.05 -8.09
CA PHE A 235 -8.85 9.77 -8.03
C PHE A 235 -8.03 8.82 -7.15
N SER A 236 -8.61 8.37 -6.06
CA SER A 236 -8.03 7.34 -5.19
C SER A 236 -9.10 6.31 -4.86
N ALA A 237 -8.74 5.04 -4.92
CA ALA A 237 -9.57 3.94 -4.41
C ALA A 237 -9.03 3.43 -3.07
N PHE A 238 -7.73 3.54 -2.84
CA PHE A 238 -7.08 3.03 -1.64
C PHE A 238 -7.11 4.03 -0.49
N GLY A 239 -6.81 5.30 -0.77
CA GLY A 239 -6.87 6.36 0.24
C GLY A 239 -8.26 6.60 0.80
N PHE A 240 -9.32 6.11 0.14
CA PHE A 240 -10.72 6.26 0.57
C PHE A 240 -11.33 5.00 1.17
N CYS A 241 -10.54 3.93 1.31
CA CYS A 241 -10.96 2.78 2.08
C CYS A 241 -11.02 3.17 3.56
N LEU A 242 -12.13 2.88 4.23
CA LEU A 242 -12.36 3.12 5.66
C LEU A 242 -12.60 4.60 6.03
N ASP A 243 -12.71 4.92 7.32
CA ASP A 243 -12.89 6.29 7.77
C ASP A 243 -11.60 7.09 7.68
N HIS A 244 -11.71 8.21 6.98
CA HIS A 244 -10.54 9.01 6.64
C HIS A 244 -10.02 9.82 7.81
N VAL A 245 -8.71 9.78 7.90
CA VAL A 245 -7.95 10.91 8.37
C VAL A 245 -8.27 12.13 7.50
N ARG A 246 -8.35 13.32 8.07
CA ARG A 246 -8.54 14.59 7.37
C ARG A 246 -7.76 14.64 6.05
N LEU A 247 -8.44 14.92 4.95
CA LEU A 247 -7.82 15.09 3.64
C LEU A 247 -7.35 16.54 3.51
N ASP A 248 -6.04 16.77 3.66
CA ASP A 248 -5.50 18.13 3.62
C ASP A 248 -5.20 18.59 2.21
N HIS A 249 -4.61 17.73 1.37
CA HIS A 249 -4.16 18.08 0.03
C HIS A 249 -4.62 17.08 -1.02
N THR A 250 -5.25 17.58 -2.08
CA THR A 250 -5.50 16.80 -3.28
C THR A 250 -4.45 17.17 -4.33
N VAL A 251 -3.73 16.16 -4.85
CA VAL A 251 -2.63 16.35 -5.78
C VAL A 251 -3.02 15.96 -7.21
N ASP A 252 -2.45 16.67 -8.19
CA ASP A 252 -2.60 16.34 -9.61
C ASP A 252 -1.67 15.18 -9.99
N SER A 253 -2.10 14.37 -10.95
CA SER A 253 -1.35 13.23 -11.48
C SER A 253 -1.48 13.21 -13.00
N PHE A 254 -0.43 12.75 -13.69
CA PHE A 254 -0.52 12.51 -15.13
C PHE A 254 -1.08 11.12 -15.48
N ASN A 255 -1.26 10.23 -14.49
CA ASN A 255 -1.98 8.99 -14.64
C ASN A 255 -3.50 9.22 -14.49
N ASN A 256 -4.29 8.21 -14.88
CA ASN A 256 -5.74 8.24 -14.78
C ASN A 256 -6.26 7.10 -13.90
N GLY A 257 -7.46 7.31 -13.30
CA GLY A 257 -8.13 6.28 -12.49
C GLY A 257 -7.25 5.79 -11.34
N LEU A 258 -7.27 4.48 -11.09
CA LEU A 258 -6.50 3.84 -10.00
C LEU A 258 -4.98 4.05 -10.10
N TYR A 259 -4.45 4.28 -11.30
CA TYR A 259 -3.01 4.51 -11.50
C TYR A 259 -2.52 5.84 -10.96
N GLN A 260 -3.42 6.75 -10.57
CA GLN A 260 -3.06 7.94 -9.83
C GLN A 260 -2.51 7.62 -8.42
N HIS A 261 -2.74 6.40 -7.92
CA HIS A 261 -2.13 5.90 -6.68
C HIS A 261 -0.61 5.83 -6.74
N ASP A 262 -0.03 5.69 -7.93
CA ASP A 262 1.41 5.68 -8.12
C ASP A 262 2.02 7.06 -7.84
N GLY A 263 2.77 7.20 -6.74
CA GLY A 263 3.44 8.44 -6.33
C GLY A 263 4.44 8.98 -7.35
N TYR A 264 4.97 8.14 -8.25
CA TYR A 264 5.82 8.59 -9.37
C TYR A 264 5.06 9.39 -10.42
N SER A 265 3.73 9.29 -10.44
CA SER A 265 2.87 10.02 -11.38
C SER A 265 2.40 11.38 -10.86
N TRP A 266 2.68 11.73 -9.61
CA TRP A 266 2.23 12.97 -9.01
C TRP A 266 3.00 14.17 -9.54
N ILE A 267 2.27 15.22 -9.90
CA ILE A 267 2.88 16.43 -10.52
C ILE A 267 3.46 17.30 -9.44
N VAL A 268 4.75 17.62 -9.63
CA VAL A 268 5.53 18.52 -8.76
C VAL A 268 5.56 19.90 -9.34
N ASP A 269 5.35 20.92 -8.50
CA ASP A 269 5.48 22.35 -8.82
C ASP A 269 6.47 22.99 -7.84
N GLY A 270 7.71 23.08 -8.26
CA GLY A 270 8.80 23.61 -7.44
C GLY A 270 9.16 22.74 -6.24
N THR A 271 8.70 23.08 -5.04
CA THR A 271 8.90 22.34 -3.79
C THR A 271 7.61 21.78 -3.22
N HIS A 272 6.52 21.85 -3.97
CA HIS A 272 5.18 21.41 -3.58
C HIS A 272 4.60 20.51 -4.66
N PHE A 273 3.56 19.76 -4.29
CA PHE A 273 2.72 19.11 -5.29
C PHE A 273 1.82 20.14 -5.96
N LYS A 274 1.49 19.89 -7.21
CA LYS A 274 0.48 20.68 -7.90
C LYS A 274 -0.89 20.35 -7.32
N ASP A 275 -1.56 21.36 -6.76
CA ASP A 275 -2.89 21.24 -6.22
C ASP A 275 -3.92 20.83 -7.27
N ALA A 276 -4.88 20.04 -6.86
CA ALA A 276 -6.00 19.59 -7.68
C ALA A 276 -7.30 19.54 -6.88
N VAL A 277 -8.41 19.35 -7.59
CA VAL A 277 -9.74 19.14 -6.99
C VAL A 277 -10.12 17.67 -7.22
N ARG A 278 -10.66 17.04 -6.21
CA ARG A 278 -11.14 15.66 -6.29
C ARG A 278 -12.20 15.51 -7.38
N ASP A 279 -12.05 14.46 -8.20
CA ASP A 279 -13.01 14.12 -9.22
C ASP A 279 -14.34 13.65 -8.59
N GLU A 280 -15.46 14.04 -9.20
CA GLU A 280 -16.79 13.59 -8.76
C GLU A 280 -16.96 12.07 -8.91
N GLU A 281 -16.29 11.47 -9.91
CA GLU A 281 -16.23 10.01 -10.06
C GLU A 281 -15.51 9.35 -8.87
N SER A 282 -14.40 9.90 -8.41
CA SER A 282 -13.69 9.44 -7.22
C SER A 282 -14.57 9.46 -5.97
N LYS A 283 -15.30 10.56 -5.75
CA LYS A 283 -16.25 10.69 -4.63
C LYS A 283 -17.36 9.64 -4.68
N ARG A 284 -17.88 9.36 -5.88
CA ARG A 284 -18.90 8.34 -6.10
C ARG A 284 -18.37 6.93 -5.86
N VAL A 285 -17.16 6.62 -6.33
CA VAL A 285 -16.50 5.32 -6.10
C VAL A 285 -16.28 5.10 -4.61
N GLU A 286 -15.79 6.12 -3.89
CA GLU A 286 -15.66 6.08 -2.43
C GLU A 286 -16.97 5.79 -1.72
N ALA A 287 -18.03 6.57 -2.04
CA ALA A 287 -19.32 6.39 -1.40
C ALA A 287 -19.88 4.98 -1.62
N ASN A 288 -19.83 4.48 -2.86
CA ASN A 288 -20.27 3.13 -3.19
C ASN A 288 -19.45 2.06 -2.48
N PHE A 289 -18.11 2.23 -2.39
CA PHE A 289 -17.25 1.29 -1.69
C PHE A 289 -17.55 1.26 -0.18
N LYS A 290 -17.72 2.42 0.44
CA LYS A 290 -18.07 2.52 1.87
C LYS A 290 -19.44 1.89 2.14
N GLU A 291 -20.45 2.21 1.34
CA GLU A 291 -21.79 1.61 1.45
C GLU A 291 -21.71 0.08 1.32
N TRP A 292 -20.95 -0.41 0.34
CA TRP A 292 -20.75 -1.82 0.13
C TRP A 292 -20.06 -2.48 1.34
N VAL A 293 -18.94 -1.94 1.84
CA VAL A 293 -18.23 -2.47 3.01
C VAL A 293 -19.17 -2.51 4.23
N HIS A 294 -19.92 -1.42 4.48
CA HIS A 294 -20.85 -1.37 5.61
C HIS A 294 -22.05 -2.32 5.48
N SER A 295 -22.43 -2.68 4.27
CA SER A 295 -23.50 -3.67 4.04
C SER A 295 -23.12 -5.09 4.43
N ILE A 296 -21.81 -5.39 4.55
CA ILE A 296 -21.32 -6.72 4.93
C ILE A 296 -21.08 -6.76 6.45
N PRO A 297 -21.69 -7.66 7.21
CA PRO A 297 -21.39 -7.86 8.63
C PRO A 297 -19.90 -8.17 8.85
N ILE A 298 -19.34 -7.72 9.97
CA ILE A 298 -17.88 -7.81 10.24
C ILE A 298 -17.38 -9.27 10.20
N ASP A 299 -18.11 -10.20 10.79
CA ASP A 299 -17.81 -11.63 10.77
C ASP A 299 -17.80 -12.22 9.35
N HIS A 300 -18.66 -11.74 8.48
CA HIS A 300 -18.66 -12.14 7.06
C HIS A 300 -17.48 -11.53 6.28
N ARG A 301 -17.00 -10.33 6.67
CA ARG A 301 -15.79 -9.75 6.04
C ARG A 301 -14.56 -10.61 6.30
N GLU A 302 -14.42 -11.13 7.53
CA GLU A 302 -13.31 -12.02 7.88
C GLU A 302 -13.35 -13.31 7.07
N SER A 303 -14.52 -13.99 7.05
CA SER A 303 -14.72 -15.22 6.27
C SER A 303 -14.41 -15.01 4.79
N PHE A 304 -14.91 -13.90 4.24
CA PHE A 304 -14.66 -13.51 2.85
C PHE A 304 -13.17 -13.31 2.54
N VAL A 305 -12.46 -12.54 3.38
CA VAL A 305 -11.02 -12.29 3.18
C VAL A 305 -10.24 -13.59 3.24
N ASN A 306 -10.52 -14.45 4.22
CA ASN A 306 -9.85 -15.75 4.31
C ASN A 306 -10.14 -16.61 3.07
N ALA A 307 -11.39 -16.75 2.66
CA ALA A 307 -11.76 -17.52 1.47
C ALA A 307 -11.08 -16.99 0.17
N LEU A 308 -11.01 -15.67 -0.01
CA LEU A 308 -10.33 -15.06 -1.15
C LEU A 308 -8.84 -15.46 -1.21
N PHE A 309 -8.12 -15.29 -0.10
CA PHE A 309 -6.69 -15.56 -0.08
C PHE A 309 -6.38 -17.05 -0.08
N ASP A 310 -7.20 -17.90 0.54
CA ASP A 310 -7.07 -19.35 0.47
C ASP A 310 -7.19 -19.85 -0.98
N VAL A 311 -8.17 -19.34 -1.75
CA VAL A 311 -8.30 -19.65 -3.18
C VAL A 311 -7.05 -19.27 -3.98
N LEU A 312 -6.47 -18.09 -3.72
CA LEU A 312 -5.28 -17.63 -4.41
C LEU A 312 -4.06 -18.49 -4.05
N GLU A 313 -3.84 -18.79 -2.78
CA GLU A 313 -2.74 -19.62 -2.30
C GLU A 313 -2.85 -21.07 -2.80
N GLU A 314 -4.02 -21.68 -2.72
CA GLU A 314 -4.29 -23.05 -3.24
C GLU A 314 -4.13 -23.14 -4.77
N SER A 315 -4.25 -22.00 -5.46
CA SER A 315 -3.99 -21.91 -6.90
C SER A 315 -2.50 -21.78 -7.25
N GLY A 316 -1.61 -21.80 -6.24
CA GLY A 316 -0.17 -21.73 -6.38
C GLY A 316 0.37 -20.31 -6.54
N CYS A 317 -0.44 -19.28 -6.29
CA CYS A 317 0.01 -17.90 -6.30
C CYS A 317 0.74 -17.57 -4.99
N ASN A 318 1.83 -16.83 -5.07
CA ASN A 318 2.50 -16.22 -3.92
C ASN A 318 2.41 -14.68 -3.96
N SER A 319 2.01 -14.13 -5.10
CA SER A 319 1.87 -12.70 -5.34
C SER A 319 0.62 -12.41 -6.16
N VAL A 320 0.22 -11.13 -6.17
CA VAL A 320 -0.84 -10.64 -7.07
C VAL A 320 -0.38 -10.70 -8.54
N SER A 321 0.90 -10.45 -8.79
CA SER A 321 1.47 -10.63 -10.13
C SER A 321 1.39 -12.07 -10.61
N ASP A 322 1.59 -13.07 -9.75
CA ASP A 322 1.39 -14.47 -10.10
C ASP A 322 -0.04 -14.72 -10.56
N PHE A 323 -1.02 -14.19 -9.81
CA PHE A 323 -2.43 -14.30 -10.14
C PHE A 323 -2.76 -13.66 -11.49
N LEU A 324 -2.29 -12.44 -11.76
CA LEU A 324 -2.52 -11.73 -13.02
C LEU A 324 -1.87 -12.42 -14.21
N ASN A 325 -0.80 -13.17 -13.99
CA ASN A 325 -0.07 -13.94 -15.01
C ASN A 325 -0.50 -15.41 -15.10
N LEU A 326 -1.56 -15.83 -14.40
CA LEU A 326 -2.06 -17.21 -14.46
C LEU A 326 -2.36 -17.63 -15.90
N ASN A 327 -1.88 -18.82 -16.26
CA ASN A 327 -2.30 -19.48 -17.48
C ASN A 327 -3.71 -20.08 -17.32
N MET A 328 -4.27 -20.62 -18.43
CA MET A 328 -5.62 -21.20 -18.43
C MET A 328 -5.81 -22.34 -17.42
N SER A 329 -4.78 -23.11 -17.09
CA SER A 329 -4.85 -24.17 -16.07
C SER A 329 -4.98 -23.58 -14.67
N GLY A 330 -4.21 -22.52 -14.36
CA GLY A 330 -4.30 -21.79 -13.10
C GLY A 330 -5.69 -21.18 -12.88
N VAL A 331 -6.24 -20.51 -13.90
CA VAL A 331 -7.61 -19.94 -13.83
C VAL A 331 -8.65 -21.02 -13.56
N ILE A 332 -8.54 -22.20 -14.20
CA ILE A 332 -9.45 -23.33 -13.92
C ILE A 332 -9.31 -23.80 -12.47
N THR A 333 -8.09 -23.77 -11.92
CA THR A 333 -7.85 -24.14 -10.51
C THR A 333 -8.53 -23.14 -9.57
N VAL A 334 -8.35 -21.83 -9.80
CA VAL A 334 -9.08 -20.77 -9.05
C VAL A 334 -10.58 -21.01 -9.08
N ILE A 335 -11.16 -21.24 -10.27
CA ILE A 335 -12.60 -21.50 -10.42
C ILE A 335 -13.05 -22.76 -9.65
N LYS A 336 -12.26 -23.84 -9.69
CA LYS A 336 -12.57 -25.07 -8.96
C LYS A 336 -12.54 -24.87 -7.45
N ASN A 337 -11.56 -24.16 -6.94
CA ASN A 337 -11.43 -23.86 -5.51
C ASN A 337 -12.61 -23.00 -5.01
N MET A 338 -13.19 -22.17 -5.86
CA MET A 338 -14.36 -21.36 -5.54
C MET A 338 -15.68 -22.15 -5.42
N ILE A 339 -15.76 -23.39 -5.93
CA ILE A 339 -17.00 -24.18 -5.92
C ILE A 339 -17.47 -24.48 -4.49
N ASN A 340 -16.54 -24.65 -3.56
CA ASN A 340 -16.84 -25.01 -2.16
C ASN A 340 -17.11 -23.77 -1.28
N ILE A 341 -16.99 -22.56 -1.80
CA ILE A 341 -17.25 -21.33 -1.07
C ILE A 341 -18.76 -21.03 -1.08
N PRO A 342 -19.35 -20.53 0.03
CA PRO A 342 -20.74 -20.08 0.06
C PRO A 342 -21.04 -19.09 -1.07
N SER A 343 -22.27 -19.12 -1.60
CA SER A 343 -22.63 -18.35 -2.81
C SER A 343 -22.41 -16.84 -2.67
N GLU A 344 -22.71 -16.28 -1.50
CA GLU A 344 -22.58 -14.84 -1.24
C GLU A 344 -21.11 -14.39 -1.26
N GLU A 345 -20.23 -15.13 -0.58
CA GLU A 345 -18.79 -14.87 -0.56
C GLU A 345 -18.15 -15.08 -1.93
N ARG A 346 -18.57 -16.13 -2.64
CA ARG A 346 -18.08 -16.45 -3.98
C ARG A 346 -18.41 -15.37 -5.01
N ASP A 347 -19.63 -14.84 -5.01
CA ASP A 347 -20.03 -13.75 -5.91
C ASP A 347 -19.18 -12.50 -5.66
N LEU A 348 -18.85 -12.24 -4.42
CA LEU A 348 -18.00 -11.14 -4.02
C LEU A 348 -16.55 -11.32 -4.50
N ILE A 349 -15.98 -12.52 -4.31
CA ILE A 349 -14.63 -12.87 -4.82
C ILE A 349 -14.57 -12.68 -6.33
N ILE A 350 -15.58 -13.16 -7.07
CA ILE A 350 -15.66 -12.99 -8.53
C ILE A 350 -15.65 -11.50 -8.91
N HIS A 351 -16.43 -10.66 -8.21
CA HIS A 351 -16.46 -9.24 -8.49
C HIS A 351 -15.10 -8.55 -8.27
N ILE A 352 -14.40 -8.89 -7.18
CA ILE A 352 -13.06 -8.34 -6.91
C ILE A 352 -12.04 -8.84 -7.94
N ILE A 353 -12.06 -10.12 -8.28
CA ILE A 353 -11.18 -10.69 -9.31
C ILE A 353 -11.41 -9.99 -10.66
N LEU A 354 -12.67 -9.84 -11.07
CA LEU A 354 -13.01 -9.13 -12.31
C LEU A 354 -12.61 -7.66 -12.26
N PHE A 355 -12.77 -6.99 -11.12
CA PHE A 355 -12.33 -5.62 -10.94
C PHE A 355 -10.82 -5.48 -11.13
N ILE A 356 -10.02 -6.31 -10.45
CA ILE A 356 -8.54 -6.30 -10.56
C ILE A 356 -8.11 -6.58 -12.02
N ILE A 357 -8.68 -7.61 -12.66
CA ILE A 357 -8.39 -7.96 -14.04
C ILE A 357 -8.75 -6.82 -15.02
N ASN A 358 -9.90 -6.20 -14.84
CA ASN A 358 -10.36 -5.13 -15.74
C ASN A 358 -9.52 -3.86 -15.59
N GLU A 359 -9.07 -3.53 -14.39
CA GLU A 359 -8.18 -2.40 -14.18
C GLU A 359 -6.79 -2.66 -14.78
N ASP A 360 -6.22 -3.86 -14.62
CA ASP A 360 -4.94 -4.20 -15.27
C ASP A 360 -5.04 -4.15 -16.80
N ARG A 361 -6.16 -4.60 -17.39
CA ARG A 361 -6.40 -4.50 -18.85
C ARG A 361 -6.43 -3.07 -19.37
N LYS A 362 -7.05 -2.15 -18.63
CA LYS A 362 -7.08 -0.73 -19.02
C LYS A 362 -5.67 -0.13 -19.11
N SER A 363 -4.73 -0.65 -18.31
CA SER A 363 -3.37 -0.11 -18.23
C SER A 363 -2.38 -0.74 -19.20
N LYS A 364 -2.36 -2.06 -19.30
CA LYS A 364 -1.25 -2.82 -19.90
C LYS A 364 -1.62 -3.64 -21.12
N GLN A 365 -2.91 -3.82 -21.41
CA GLN A 365 -3.42 -4.75 -22.44
C GLN A 365 -2.90 -6.20 -22.28
N THR A 366 -2.48 -6.62 -21.08
CA THR A 366 -1.71 -7.85 -20.84
C THR A 366 -2.57 -9.06 -20.49
N VAL A 367 -3.78 -8.87 -19.96
CA VAL A 367 -4.64 -10.01 -19.60
C VAL A 367 -5.34 -10.59 -20.83
N ASP A 368 -5.19 -11.90 -21.00
CA ASP A 368 -5.85 -12.65 -22.10
C ASP A 368 -7.39 -12.52 -22.00
N SER A 369 -8.01 -12.00 -23.06
CA SER A 369 -9.48 -11.82 -23.12
C SER A 369 -10.27 -13.10 -22.83
N ARG A 370 -9.67 -14.28 -23.07
CA ARG A 370 -10.25 -15.59 -22.78
C ARG A 370 -10.38 -15.86 -21.28
N ILE A 371 -9.55 -15.23 -20.43
CA ILE A 371 -9.63 -15.36 -18.97
C ILE A 371 -10.89 -14.65 -18.48
N VAL A 372 -11.11 -13.42 -18.93
CA VAL A 372 -12.30 -12.62 -18.56
C VAL A 372 -13.58 -13.33 -19.01
N GLU A 373 -13.62 -13.76 -20.28
CA GLU A 373 -14.76 -14.51 -20.83
C GLU A 373 -15.09 -15.76 -20.01
N LYS A 374 -14.08 -16.48 -19.51
CA LYS A 374 -14.33 -17.67 -18.66
C LYS A 374 -14.82 -17.33 -17.27
N VAL A 375 -14.32 -16.27 -16.65
CA VAL A 375 -14.81 -15.83 -15.33
C VAL A 375 -16.25 -15.31 -15.46
N GLU A 376 -16.55 -14.57 -16.52
CA GLU A 376 -17.93 -14.10 -16.81
C GLU A 376 -18.87 -15.29 -17.12
N ASN A 377 -18.47 -16.24 -17.96
CA ASN A 377 -19.22 -17.45 -18.22
C ASN A 377 -19.44 -18.33 -16.99
N PHE A 378 -18.46 -18.39 -16.08
CA PHE A 378 -18.59 -19.07 -14.78
C PHE A 378 -19.65 -18.38 -13.91
N LYS A 379 -19.64 -17.05 -13.84
CA LYS A 379 -20.65 -16.25 -13.13
C LYS A 379 -22.06 -16.50 -13.68
N GLU A 380 -22.22 -16.47 -15.01
CA GLU A 380 -23.51 -16.73 -15.66
C GLU A 380 -24.02 -18.16 -15.40
N ASN A 381 -23.14 -19.16 -15.48
CA ASN A 381 -23.51 -20.55 -15.21
C ASN A 381 -23.93 -20.78 -13.75
N LEU A 382 -23.25 -20.11 -12.79
CA LEU A 382 -23.63 -20.15 -11.39
C LEU A 382 -24.98 -19.49 -11.12
N ALA A 383 -25.26 -18.36 -11.76
CA ALA A 383 -26.56 -17.70 -11.66
C ALA A 383 -27.69 -18.62 -12.19
N LEU A 384 -27.43 -19.36 -13.27
CA LEU A 384 -28.37 -20.35 -13.84
C LEU A 384 -28.54 -21.56 -12.94
N GLU A 385 -27.49 -22.07 -12.27
CA GLU A 385 -27.61 -23.17 -11.29
C GLU A 385 -28.36 -22.73 -10.03
N ASN A 386 -28.10 -21.54 -9.50
CA ASN A 386 -28.86 -21.00 -8.39
C ASN A 386 -30.34 -20.82 -8.71
N LEU A 387 -30.68 -20.36 -9.94
CA LEU A 387 -32.05 -20.30 -10.40
C LEU A 387 -32.71 -21.69 -10.49
N LYS A 388 -31.99 -22.69 -11.04
CA LYS A 388 -32.50 -24.08 -11.10
C LYS A 388 -32.74 -24.66 -9.70
N ASN A 389 -31.84 -24.41 -8.73
CA ASN A 389 -32.01 -24.88 -7.35
C ASN A 389 -33.18 -24.19 -6.64
N VAL A 390 -33.42 -22.89 -6.89
CA VAL A 390 -34.59 -22.17 -6.36
C VAL A 390 -35.89 -22.69 -6.98
N PHE A 391 -35.91 -23.07 -8.24
CA PHE A 391 -37.07 -23.68 -8.90
C PHE A 391 -37.32 -25.10 -8.41
N ASN A 392 -36.29 -25.93 -8.23
CA ASN A 392 -36.41 -27.30 -7.74
C ASN A 392 -36.87 -27.37 -6.27
N THR A 393 -36.41 -26.46 -5.41
CA THR A 393 -36.90 -26.38 -3.99
C THR A 393 -38.34 -25.90 -3.88
N LYS A 394 -38.88 -25.16 -4.88
CA LYS A 394 -40.31 -24.79 -4.92
C LYS A 394 -41.20 -25.93 -5.40
N THR A 395 -40.73 -26.79 -6.30
CA THR A 395 -41.47 -27.97 -6.76
C THR A 395 -41.61 -29.05 -5.66
N ASP A 396 -40.54 -29.30 -4.88
CA ASP A 396 -40.60 -30.25 -3.76
C ASP A 396 -41.50 -29.81 -2.60
N LYS A 397 -41.66 -28.50 -2.38
CA LYS A 397 -42.61 -27.99 -1.36
C LYS A 397 -44.06 -28.02 -1.81
N THR A 398 -44.31 -28.02 -3.12
CA THR A 398 -45.67 -28.11 -3.66
C THR A 398 -46.17 -29.55 -3.77
N GLU A 399 -45.30 -30.54 -3.88
CA GLU A 399 -45.67 -31.95 -3.85
C GLU A 399 -45.92 -32.47 -2.41
N LYS A 400 -45.16 -31.98 -1.38
CA LYS A 400 -45.39 -32.30 0.03
C LYS A 400 -46.61 -31.64 0.66
N ALA A 401 -47.22 -30.67 0.00
CA ALA A 401 -48.45 -30.02 0.45
C ALA A 401 -49.73 -30.63 -0.19
N LYS A 402 -49.59 -31.68 -1.04
CA LYS A 402 -50.68 -32.38 -1.71
C LYS A 402 -50.76 -33.87 -1.35
N SER A 403 -49.96 -34.38 -0.45
CA SER A 403 -50.04 -35.65 0.22
C SER A 403 -50.39 -35.42 1.70
#